data_fd88c8d6e08583cc97e8aca9f6ce4672
#
_entry.id   fd88c8d6e08583cc97e8aca9f6ce4672
#
_cell.length_a   1.000
_cell.length_b   1.000
_cell.length_c   1.000
_cell.angle_alpha   90.00
_cell.angle_beta   90.00
_cell.angle_gamma   90.00
#
_symmetry.space_group_name_H-M   'P 1'
#
loop_
_entity.id
_entity.type
_entity.pdbx_description
1 polymer ?
#
loop_
_entity_poly.entity_id
_entity_poly.type
_entity_poly.pdbx_seq_one_letter_code
_entity_poly.pdbx_strand_id
1 'polypeptide(L)'
;LAPDGIRTVAGTARIGDVELGTISKSIQPILTLLAQSISSYRITSAVIREKSQYRLFYSNVNAVAAGQRGIIGTLRQNGFEWSETKGLEVTEIGSGFDKDGIEAYYHGNNTGYVHIHDSGDDFDGTAILARYSTPDYDYGDLGTLKTLHFVKVSTSAEGIVEPDVQVRFDYGNTATPQPPNLFDLGTINPPSVFGEAIFATNVFGG
;
A
#
# COMPACT_ATOMS: atom_id res chain seq x y z
N LEU A 1 -17.26 -6.02 8.94
CA LEU A 1 -17.51 -4.88 8.04
C LEU A 1 -18.92 -4.39 8.27
N ALA A 2 -19.09 -3.16 8.73
CA ALA A 2 -20.39 -2.52 8.78
C ALA A 2 -20.66 -1.80 7.43
N PRO A 3 -21.92 -1.58 7.03
CA PRO A 3 -22.22 -0.91 5.76
C PRO A 3 -21.58 0.48 5.62
N ASP A 4 -21.25 1.10 6.72
CA ASP A 4 -20.67 2.43 6.85
C ASP A 4 -19.15 2.42 7.14
N GLY A 5 -18.51 1.26 7.16
CA GLY A 5 -17.07 1.14 7.24
C GLY A 5 -16.52 0.35 8.43
N ILE A 6 -15.26 0.61 8.76
CA ILE A 6 -14.53 -0.01 9.88
C ILE A 6 -14.63 0.93 11.08
N ARG A 7 -14.96 0.36 12.24
CA ARG A 7 -15.10 1.07 13.51
C ARG A 7 -14.27 0.42 14.59
N THR A 8 -13.85 1.21 15.56
CA THR A 8 -13.24 0.68 16.77
C THR A 8 -14.33 0.15 17.70
N VAL A 9 -14.09 -1.00 18.32
CA VAL A 9 -15.05 -1.59 19.29
C VAL A 9 -15.30 -0.63 20.48
N ALA A 10 -14.25 0.04 20.96
CA ALA A 10 -14.37 1.02 22.05
C ALA A 10 -15.22 2.26 21.66
N GLY A 11 -15.17 2.67 20.39
CA GLY A 11 -15.99 3.77 19.89
C GLY A 11 -17.46 3.43 19.82
N THR A 12 -17.79 2.22 19.44
CA THR A 12 -19.19 1.75 19.32
C THR A 12 -19.90 1.64 20.68
N ALA A 13 -19.17 1.34 21.73
CA ALA A 13 -19.73 1.20 23.08
C ALA A 13 -20.00 2.55 23.77
N ARG A 14 -19.34 3.63 23.34
CA ARG A 14 -19.39 4.93 24.03
C ARG A 14 -20.40 5.93 23.46
N ILE A 15 -20.75 5.79 22.19
CA ILE A 15 -21.48 6.83 21.47
C ILE A 15 -22.57 6.13 20.67
N GLY A 16 -23.83 6.42 20.99
CA GLY A 16 -24.98 6.02 20.16
C GLY A 16 -24.99 6.65 18.77
N ASP A 17 -23.97 7.44 18.43
CA ASP A 17 -23.82 8.11 17.16
C ASP A 17 -22.78 7.40 16.30
N VAL A 18 -23.28 6.82 15.25
CA VAL A 18 -22.63 5.89 14.35
C VAL A 18 -21.57 6.55 13.46
N GLU A 19 -21.70 7.84 13.16
CA GLU A 19 -20.78 8.54 12.25
C GLU A 19 -19.42 8.90 12.87
N LEU A 20 -19.38 9.17 14.15
CA LEU A 20 -18.17 9.60 14.83
C LEU A 20 -17.13 8.48 15.08
N GLY A 21 -17.54 7.23 14.92
CA GLY A 21 -16.67 6.07 15.17
C GLY A 21 -15.99 5.48 13.93
N THR A 22 -16.26 5.99 12.74
CA THR A 22 -15.72 5.41 11.49
C THR A 22 -14.30 5.92 11.23
N ILE A 23 -13.33 5.00 11.25
CA ILE A 23 -11.91 5.30 11.02
C ILE A 23 -11.49 5.12 9.56
N SER A 24 -12.40 4.66 8.71
CA SER A 24 -12.14 4.24 7.32
C SER A 24 -12.72 5.16 6.26
N LYS A 25 -12.99 6.43 6.56
CA LYS A 25 -13.62 7.39 5.62
C LYS A 25 -12.86 7.53 4.30
N SER A 26 -11.53 7.52 4.33
CA SER A 26 -10.68 7.66 3.14
C SER A 26 -10.75 6.47 2.18
N ILE A 27 -11.13 5.29 2.67
CA ILE A 27 -11.26 4.06 1.88
C ILE A 27 -12.72 3.61 1.73
N GLN A 28 -13.67 4.48 2.08
CA GLN A 28 -15.10 4.18 2.03
C GLN A 28 -15.58 3.62 0.67
N PRO A 29 -15.11 4.11 -0.50
CA PRO A 29 -15.52 3.54 -1.78
C PRO A 29 -15.21 2.04 -1.91
N ILE A 30 -14.05 1.61 -1.42
CA ILE A 30 -13.63 0.20 -1.45
C ILE A 30 -14.52 -0.62 -0.52
N LEU A 31 -14.75 -0.13 0.70
CA LEU A 31 -15.56 -0.83 1.69
C LEU A 31 -17.02 -0.96 1.28
N THR A 32 -17.57 0.07 0.64
CA THR A 32 -18.93 0.05 0.10
C THR A 32 -19.07 -1.02 -0.98
N LEU A 33 -18.11 -1.11 -1.90
CA LEU A 33 -18.10 -2.12 -2.94
C LEU A 33 -18.02 -3.54 -2.35
N LEU A 34 -17.18 -3.75 -1.35
CA LEU A 34 -17.07 -5.03 -0.65
C LEU A 34 -18.37 -5.39 0.08
N ALA A 35 -19.01 -4.42 0.75
CA ALA A 35 -20.27 -4.64 1.47
C ALA A 35 -21.43 -4.99 0.53
N GLN A 36 -21.50 -4.36 -0.64
CA GLN A 36 -22.53 -4.62 -1.64
C GLN A 36 -22.41 -6.00 -2.31
N SER A 37 -21.20 -6.55 -2.36
CA SER A 37 -20.90 -7.80 -3.05
C SER A 37 -20.21 -8.83 -2.15
N ILE A 38 -20.50 -8.81 -0.86
CA ILE A 38 -19.77 -9.58 0.16
C ILE A 38 -19.76 -11.09 -0.12
N SER A 39 -20.84 -11.63 -0.69
CA SER A 39 -20.93 -13.05 -1.08
C SER A 39 -19.98 -13.45 -2.22
N SER A 40 -19.50 -12.48 -2.98
CA SER A 40 -18.55 -12.68 -4.09
C SER A 40 -17.10 -12.58 -3.66
N TYR A 41 -16.84 -12.24 -2.40
CA TYR A 41 -15.49 -12.06 -1.89
C TYR A 41 -15.19 -12.97 -0.70
N ARG A 42 -13.99 -13.56 -0.72
CA ARG A 42 -13.37 -14.09 0.47
C ARG A 42 -12.63 -12.94 1.15
N ILE A 43 -12.87 -12.77 2.44
CA ILE A 43 -12.28 -11.70 3.24
C ILE A 43 -11.60 -12.32 4.45
N THR A 44 -10.35 -11.96 4.67
CA THR A 44 -9.59 -12.34 5.86
C THR A 44 -8.86 -11.14 6.42
N SER A 45 -8.58 -11.12 7.72
CA SER A 45 -7.90 -9.99 8.33
C SER A 45 -7.06 -10.38 9.54
N ALA A 46 -6.01 -9.62 9.79
CA ALA A 46 -5.17 -9.75 10.97
C ALA A 46 -4.80 -8.39 11.55
N VAL A 47 -4.52 -8.39 12.85
CA VAL A 47 -3.92 -7.26 13.56
C VAL A 47 -2.46 -7.57 13.80
N ILE A 48 -1.58 -6.69 13.35
CA ILE A 48 -0.13 -6.75 13.58
C ILE A 48 0.17 -5.72 14.67
N ARG A 49 0.41 -6.18 15.88
CA ARG A 49 0.55 -5.32 17.07
C ARG A 49 1.85 -4.55 17.05
N GLU A 50 2.94 -5.22 16.71
CA GLU A 50 4.28 -4.60 16.61
C GLU A 50 4.30 -3.40 15.67
N LYS A 51 3.58 -3.49 14.54
CA LYS A 51 3.50 -2.42 13.55
C LYS A 51 2.32 -1.47 13.75
N SER A 52 1.47 -1.73 14.76
CA SER A 52 0.22 -1.01 14.97
C SER A 52 -0.65 -0.97 13.71
N GLN A 53 -0.75 -2.12 13.03
CA GLN A 53 -1.45 -2.25 11.77
C GLN A 53 -2.66 -3.19 11.87
N TYR A 54 -3.71 -2.82 11.14
CA TYR A 54 -4.80 -3.69 10.75
C TYR A 54 -4.69 -3.98 9.26
N ARG A 55 -4.65 -5.25 8.89
CA ARG A 55 -4.59 -5.69 7.50
C ARG A 55 -5.82 -6.50 7.15
N LEU A 56 -6.48 -6.14 6.07
CA LEU A 56 -7.64 -6.81 5.53
C LEU A 56 -7.33 -7.18 4.08
N PHE A 57 -7.46 -8.46 3.76
CA PHE A 57 -7.28 -8.97 2.40
C PHE A 57 -8.61 -9.47 1.85
N TYR A 58 -8.82 -9.26 0.57
CA TYR A 58 -10.03 -9.70 -0.12
C TYR A 58 -9.72 -10.17 -1.54
N SER A 59 -10.36 -11.26 -1.93
CA SER A 59 -10.25 -11.84 -3.27
C SER A 59 -11.62 -12.22 -3.79
N ASN A 60 -11.86 -12.02 -5.10
CA ASN A 60 -13.09 -12.46 -5.71
C ASN A 60 -13.05 -13.98 -5.86
N VAL A 61 -14.08 -14.67 -5.36
CA VAL A 61 -14.15 -16.15 -5.39
C VAL A 61 -14.25 -16.72 -6.82
N ASN A 62 -14.69 -15.91 -7.77
CA ASN A 62 -14.86 -16.30 -9.18
C ASN A 62 -13.72 -15.82 -10.09
N ALA A 63 -12.81 -15.00 -9.59
CA ALA A 63 -11.71 -14.40 -10.37
C ALA A 63 -10.43 -14.33 -9.53
N VAL A 64 -9.99 -15.47 -9.05
CA VAL A 64 -8.92 -15.60 -8.06
C VAL A 64 -7.60 -14.99 -8.53
N ALA A 65 -7.25 -15.13 -9.81
CA ALA A 65 -5.97 -14.66 -10.33
C ALA A 65 -5.89 -13.14 -10.59
N ALA A 66 -7.03 -12.46 -10.74
CA ALA A 66 -7.03 -11.05 -11.23
C ALA A 66 -7.33 -10.00 -10.13
N GLY A 67 -7.63 -10.43 -8.90
CA GLY A 67 -8.28 -9.53 -7.96
C GLY A 67 -7.83 -9.58 -6.53
N GLN A 68 -6.63 -10.09 -6.26
CA GLN A 68 -6.16 -10.12 -4.87
C GLN A 68 -5.67 -8.74 -4.45
N ARG A 69 -6.35 -8.22 -3.48
CA ARG A 69 -6.13 -6.89 -2.93
C ARG A 69 -6.16 -6.94 -1.42
N GLY A 70 -5.47 -6.01 -0.83
CA GLY A 70 -5.52 -5.79 0.60
C GLY A 70 -5.60 -4.32 0.93
N ILE A 71 -6.02 -4.04 2.15
CA ILE A 71 -6.05 -2.72 2.74
C ILE A 71 -5.25 -2.80 4.03
N ILE A 72 -4.31 -1.90 4.19
CA ILE A 72 -3.49 -1.78 5.39
C ILE A 72 -3.84 -0.47 6.07
N GLY A 73 -4.34 -0.54 7.29
CA GLY A 73 -4.55 0.61 8.15
C GLY A 73 -3.47 0.67 9.21
N THR A 74 -2.67 1.72 9.22
CA THR A 74 -1.63 1.95 10.22
C THR A 74 -2.11 3.00 11.20
N LEU A 75 -2.11 2.67 12.48
CA LEU A 75 -2.45 3.61 13.55
C LEU A 75 -1.29 4.58 13.76
N ARG A 76 -1.58 5.86 13.62
CA ARG A 76 -0.67 6.97 13.86
C ARG A 76 -1.22 7.88 14.97
N GLN A 77 -0.44 8.88 15.36
CA GLN A 77 -0.86 9.87 16.37
C GLN A 77 -2.15 10.61 15.98
N ASN A 78 -2.35 10.87 14.69
CA ASN A 78 -3.48 11.61 14.14
C ASN A 78 -4.61 10.73 13.60
N GLY A 79 -4.60 9.42 13.90
CA GLY A 79 -5.61 8.47 13.44
C GLY A 79 -5.06 7.37 12.54
N PHE A 80 -5.91 6.80 11.69
CA PHE A 80 -5.52 5.73 10.78
C PHE A 80 -5.12 6.29 9.42
N GLU A 81 -3.94 5.89 8.96
CA GLU A 81 -3.48 6.05 7.58
C GLU A 81 -3.76 4.75 6.82
N TRP A 82 -4.34 4.88 5.64
CA TRP A 82 -4.76 3.73 4.84
C TRP A 82 -3.98 3.64 3.55
N SER A 83 -3.55 2.44 3.20
CA SER A 83 -2.93 2.09 1.93
C SER A 83 -3.58 0.85 1.33
N GLU A 84 -3.54 0.74 0.01
CA GLU A 84 -3.98 -0.45 -0.71
C GLU A 84 -2.76 -1.26 -1.12
N THR A 85 -2.82 -2.59 -0.94
CA THR A 85 -1.82 -3.52 -1.47
C THR A 85 -2.44 -4.37 -2.59
N LYS A 86 -1.64 -4.69 -3.60
CA LYS A 86 -2.02 -5.47 -4.78
C LYS A 86 -0.96 -6.49 -5.11
N GLY A 87 -1.37 -7.59 -5.70
CA GLY A 87 -0.46 -8.64 -6.16
C GLY A 87 -0.04 -9.67 -5.12
N LEU A 88 -0.35 -9.43 -3.84
CA LEU A 88 -0.11 -10.40 -2.79
C LEU A 88 -1.31 -11.34 -2.65
N GLU A 89 -1.08 -12.62 -2.87
CA GLU A 89 -2.10 -13.65 -2.78
C GLU A 89 -2.29 -14.13 -1.34
N VAL A 90 -3.38 -13.69 -0.71
CA VAL A 90 -3.74 -14.07 0.65
C VAL A 90 -5.11 -14.70 0.69
N THR A 91 -5.19 -16.00 1.00
CA THR A 91 -6.46 -16.70 1.22
C THR A 91 -6.91 -16.60 2.67
N GLU A 92 -5.98 -16.81 3.59
CA GLU A 92 -6.18 -16.65 5.02
C GLU A 92 -4.92 -16.05 5.63
N ILE A 93 -5.08 -15.22 6.65
CA ILE A 93 -3.97 -14.62 7.39
C ILE A 93 -4.18 -14.83 8.89
N GLY A 94 -3.11 -15.14 9.60
CA GLY A 94 -3.09 -15.25 11.04
C GLY A 94 -1.83 -14.62 11.63
N SER A 95 -1.96 -14.11 12.84
CA SER A 95 -0.83 -13.63 13.64
C SER A 95 -0.75 -14.36 14.97
N GLY A 96 0.47 -14.55 15.47
CA GLY A 96 0.75 -15.19 16.74
C GLY A 96 2.13 -14.81 17.22
N PHE A 97 2.55 -15.41 18.31
CA PHE A 97 3.91 -15.24 18.83
C PHE A 97 4.68 -16.54 18.64
N ASP A 98 5.92 -16.42 18.23
CA ASP A 98 6.84 -17.54 18.17
C ASP A 98 7.33 -17.95 19.57
N LYS A 99 8.23 -18.98 19.63
CA LYS A 99 8.80 -19.46 20.89
C LYS A 99 9.62 -18.43 21.66
N ASP A 100 10.08 -17.38 20.98
CA ASP A 100 10.92 -16.31 21.52
C ASP A 100 10.07 -15.07 21.89
N GLY A 101 8.75 -15.15 21.71
CA GLY A 101 7.80 -14.08 21.99
C GLY A 101 7.77 -12.99 20.92
N ILE A 102 8.35 -13.23 19.74
CA ILE A 102 8.32 -12.31 18.60
C ILE A 102 7.02 -12.53 17.85
N GLU A 103 6.34 -11.45 17.48
CA GLU A 103 5.11 -11.53 16.69
C GLU A 103 5.45 -12.02 15.28
N ALA A 104 4.85 -13.14 14.88
CA ALA A 104 4.95 -13.70 13.56
C ALA A 104 3.57 -13.76 12.90
N TYR A 105 3.51 -13.48 11.62
CA TYR A 105 2.28 -13.53 10.86
C TYR A 105 2.50 -14.29 9.54
N TYR A 106 1.53 -15.13 9.26
CA TYR A 106 1.58 -16.07 8.14
C TYR A 106 0.32 -15.94 7.32
N HIS A 107 0.44 -16.17 6.02
CA HIS A 107 -0.71 -16.29 5.15
C HIS A 107 -0.61 -17.54 4.27
N GLY A 108 -1.77 -18.09 3.94
CA GLY A 108 -1.90 -19.11 2.92
C GLY A 108 -2.22 -18.50 1.56
N ASN A 109 -1.78 -19.17 0.49
CA ASN A 109 -2.14 -18.83 -0.87
C ASN A 109 -3.03 -19.92 -1.50
N ASN A 110 -3.47 -19.73 -2.76
CA ASN A 110 -4.30 -20.72 -3.47
C ASN A 110 -3.51 -21.94 -3.97
N THR A 111 -2.19 -21.91 -3.92
CA THR A 111 -1.33 -23.01 -4.35
C THR A 111 -1.02 -24.00 -3.22
N GLY A 112 -1.52 -23.72 -2.00
CA GLY A 112 -1.37 -24.58 -0.83
C GLY A 112 -0.12 -24.33 -0.02
N TYR A 113 0.63 -23.25 -0.30
CA TYR A 113 1.78 -22.83 0.50
C TYR A 113 1.36 -21.91 1.63
N VAL A 114 2.17 -21.92 2.68
CA VAL A 114 2.09 -20.96 3.78
C VAL A 114 3.35 -20.11 3.75
N HIS A 115 3.17 -18.82 3.66
CA HIS A 115 4.23 -17.83 3.58
C HIS A 115 4.32 -17.05 4.89
N ILE A 116 5.54 -16.69 5.29
CA ILE A 116 5.75 -15.69 6.32
C ILE A 116 5.53 -14.31 5.71
N HIS A 117 4.78 -13.48 6.39
CA HIS A 117 4.47 -12.14 5.92
C HIS A 117 5.59 -11.17 6.29
N ASP A 118 5.84 -10.16 5.45
CA ASP A 118 6.87 -9.14 5.65
C ASP A 118 8.29 -9.71 5.85
N SER A 119 8.60 -10.78 5.14
CA SER A 119 9.93 -11.38 5.10
C SER A 119 10.44 -11.37 3.66
N GLY A 120 11.63 -10.79 3.46
CA GLY A 120 12.17 -10.55 2.11
C GLY A 120 11.64 -9.27 1.47
N ASP A 121 12.02 -9.07 0.23
CA ASP A 121 11.82 -7.86 -0.59
C ASP A 121 11.05 -8.14 -1.90
N ASP A 122 10.49 -9.34 -2.02
CA ASP A 122 9.64 -9.72 -3.15
C ASP A 122 8.37 -10.48 -2.71
N PHE A 123 7.47 -10.75 -3.65
CA PHE A 123 6.32 -11.60 -3.45
C PHE A 123 6.60 -13.00 -4.05
N ASP A 124 7.31 -13.85 -3.29
CA ASP A 124 7.68 -15.21 -3.70
C ASP A 124 8.39 -15.22 -5.06
N GLY A 125 9.44 -14.40 -5.19
CA GLY A 125 10.22 -14.24 -6.41
C GLY A 125 9.63 -13.24 -7.42
N THR A 126 8.51 -12.60 -7.10
CA THR A 126 7.90 -11.56 -7.95
C THR A 126 8.17 -10.19 -7.38
N ALA A 127 8.74 -9.30 -8.20
CA ALA A 127 9.06 -7.93 -7.79
C ALA A 127 7.82 -7.17 -7.28
N ILE A 128 7.98 -6.44 -6.19
CA ILE A 128 6.94 -5.60 -5.62
C ILE A 128 6.85 -4.29 -6.40
N LEU A 129 5.71 -4.05 -7.05
CA LEU A 129 5.42 -2.79 -7.70
C LEU A 129 4.79 -1.82 -6.70
N ALA A 130 5.55 -0.85 -6.22
CA ALA A 130 5.06 0.23 -5.38
C ALA A 130 4.62 1.43 -6.23
N ARG A 131 3.48 2.03 -5.89
CA ARG A 131 2.99 3.23 -6.56
C ARG A 131 2.55 4.26 -5.53
N TYR A 132 3.05 5.46 -5.69
CA TYR A 132 2.62 6.63 -4.92
C TYR A 132 2.07 7.69 -5.86
N SER A 133 0.91 8.27 -5.53
CA SER A 133 0.32 9.37 -6.29
C SER A 133 0.02 10.52 -5.35
N THR A 134 0.45 11.71 -5.72
CA THR A 134 0.07 12.93 -5.01
C THR A 134 -1.32 13.40 -5.44
N PRO A 135 -2.03 14.16 -4.62
CA PRO A 135 -3.16 14.96 -5.09
C PRO A 135 -2.74 15.92 -6.21
N ASP A 136 -3.71 16.37 -6.98
CA ASP A 136 -3.47 17.45 -7.94
C ASP A 136 -3.26 18.77 -7.19
N TYR A 137 -2.22 19.51 -7.56
CA TYR A 137 -1.85 20.79 -6.95
C TYR A 137 -2.24 21.96 -7.84
N ASP A 138 -3.08 22.85 -7.34
CA ASP A 138 -3.44 24.11 -8.00
C ASP A 138 -2.48 25.28 -7.71
N TYR A 139 -1.59 25.08 -6.75
CA TYR A 139 -0.65 26.11 -6.26
C TYR A 139 -1.34 27.41 -5.83
N GLY A 140 -2.59 27.27 -5.34
CA GLY A 140 -3.37 28.36 -4.77
C GLY A 140 -4.09 29.28 -5.75
N ASP A 141 -3.98 29.02 -7.07
CA ASP A 141 -4.68 29.80 -8.09
C ASP A 141 -4.97 28.94 -9.33
N LEU A 142 -6.23 28.64 -9.56
CA LEU A 142 -6.71 27.85 -10.72
C LEU A 142 -6.70 28.62 -12.03
N GLY A 143 -6.70 29.95 -11.99
CA GLY A 143 -6.82 30.82 -13.17
C GLY A 143 -5.50 31.17 -13.84
N THR A 144 -4.38 30.87 -13.22
CA THR A 144 -3.06 31.26 -13.72
C THR A 144 -2.34 30.08 -14.35
N LEU A 145 -1.82 30.25 -15.56
CA LEU A 145 -0.93 29.28 -16.20
C LEU A 145 0.36 29.14 -15.38
N LYS A 146 0.72 27.89 -15.11
CA LYS A 146 1.92 27.55 -14.34
C LYS A 146 2.87 26.73 -15.18
N THR A 147 4.16 26.97 -15.02
CA THR A 147 5.22 26.19 -15.66
C THR A 147 5.94 25.36 -14.63
N LEU A 148 5.93 24.04 -14.81
CA LEU A 148 6.73 23.13 -14.02
C LEU A 148 8.15 23.10 -14.59
N HIS A 149 9.13 23.57 -13.83
CA HIS A 149 10.53 23.60 -14.30
C HIS A 149 11.27 22.31 -13.97
N PHE A 150 11.02 21.73 -12.80
CA PHE A 150 11.64 20.47 -12.40
C PHE A 150 10.83 19.76 -11.33
N VAL A 151 11.00 18.46 -11.25
CA VAL A 151 10.54 17.60 -10.15
C VAL A 151 11.76 16.99 -9.50
N LYS A 152 11.87 17.09 -8.18
CA LYS A 152 12.91 16.43 -7.42
C LYS A 152 12.30 15.27 -6.64
N VAL A 153 12.82 14.06 -6.89
CA VAL A 153 12.48 12.87 -6.12
C VAL A 153 13.68 12.52 -5.26
N SER A 154 13.46 12.36 -3.97
CA SER A 154 14.47 11.88 -3.03
C SER A 154 14.02 10.53 -2.49
N THR A 155 14.86 9.52 -2.68
CA THR A 155 14.60 8.15 -2.24
C THR A 155 15.76 7.67 -1.38
N SER A 156 15.45 6.80 -0.41
CA SER A 156 16.44 6.00 0.30
C SER A 156 16.14 4.55 -0.03
N ALA A 157 17.04 3.92 -0.79
CA ALA A 157 16.86 2.56 -1.25
C ALA A 157 17.57 1.58 -0.29
N GLU A 158 16.84 0.55 0.15
CA GLU A 158 17.40 -0.58 0.91
C GLU A 158 17.82 -1.72 -0.01
N GLY A 159 17.31 -1.73 -1.25
CA GLY A 159 17.63 -2.66 -2.33
C GLY A 159 17.75 -1.94 -3.67
N ILE A 160 17.89 -2.69 -4.76
CA ILE A 160 17.90 -2.13 -6.12
C ILE A 160 16.50 -1.65 -6.46
N VAL A 161 16.37 -0.40 -6.85
CA VAL A 161 15.08 0.24 -7.21
C VAL A 161 15.18 0.88 -8.58
N GLU A 162 14.16 0.67 -9.41
CA GLU A 162 14.01 1.28 -10.73
C GLU A 162 12.76 2.18 -10.72
N PRO A 163 12.89 3.45 -10.29
CA PRO A 163 11.76 4.33 -10.15
C PRO A 163 11.42 5.05 -11.44
N ASP A 164 10.13 5.05 -11.78
CA ASP A 164 9.55 5.87 -12.84
C ASP A 164 8.73 7.00 -12.25
N VAL A 165 8.77 8.16 -12.90
CA VAL A 165 7.95 9.31 -12.54
C VAL A 165 6.98 9.65 -13.66
N GLN A 166 5.71 9.77 -13.32
CA GLN A 166 4.68 10.30 -14.21
C GLN A 166 4.19 11.65 -13.71
N VAL A 167 4.21 12.65 -14.56
CA VAL A 167 3.60 13.95 -14.32
C VAL A 167 2.33 14.07 -15.17
N ARG A 168 1.26 14.62 -14.59
CA ARG A 168 0.01 14.90 -15.31
C ARG A 168 -0.40 16.34 -15.09
N PHE A 169 -0.87 16.98 -16.15
CA PHE A 169 -1.40 18.34 -16.13
C PHE A 169 -2.92 18.32 -16.23
N ASP A 170 -3.56 19.34 -15.71
CA ASP A 170 -5.00 19.58 -15.80
C ASP A 170 -5.83 18.34 -15.47
N TYR A 171 -5.54 17.72 -14.32
CA TYR A 171 -6.21 16.49 -13.84
C TYR A 171 -6.14 15.30 -14.80
N GLY A 172 -5.15 15.30 -15.70
CA GLY A 172 -5.01 14.29 -16.75
C GLY A 172 -5.96 14.48 -17.93
N ASN A 173 -6.47 15.69 -18.14
CA ASN A 173 -7.33 16.04 -19.26
C ASN A 173 -6.63 15.79 -20.60
N THR A 174 -7.21 14.96 -21.44
CA THR A 174 -6.63 14.57 -22.73
C THR A 174 -6.65 15.70 -23.77
N ALA A 175 -7.44 16.74 -23.56
CA ALA A 175 -7.45 17.94 -24.42
C ALA A 175 -6.26 18.87 -24.14
N THR A 176 -5.64 18.75 -22.96
CA THR A 176 -4.43 19.46 -22.58
C THR A 176 -3.20 18.63 -22.97
N PRO A 177 -2.19 19.20 -23.67
CA PRO A 177 -0.95 18.48 -23.95
C PRO A 177 -0.32 17.94 -22.66
N GLN A 178 -0.17 16.64 -22.60
CA GLN A 178 0.42 15.96 -21.45
C GLN A 178 1.93 15.74 -21.66
N PRO A 179 2.74 15.75 -20.59
CA PRO A 179 4.14 15.37 -20.70
C PRO A 179 4.28 13.88 -21.08
N PRO A 180 5.49 13.42 -21.43
CA PRO A 180 5.74 11.98 -21.65
C PRO A 180 5.18 11.13 -20.52
N ASN A 181 4.68 9.95 -20.86
CA ASN A 181 3.96 9.10 -19.90
C ASN A 181 4.80 8.69 -18.68
N LEU A 182 6.09 8.44 -18.89
CA LEU A 182 7.01 8.04 -17.82
C LEU A 182 8.36 8.68 -18.05
N PHE A 183 8.98 9.13 -16.97
CA PHE A 183 10.37 9.52 -16.91
C PHE A 183 11.09 8.45 -16.11
N ASP A 184 11.89 7.63 -16.78
CA ASP A 184 12.79 6.68 -16.16
C ASP A 184 13.91 7.45 -15.44
N LEU A 185 14.03 7.22 -14.14
CA LEU A 185 15.09 7.82 -13.31
C LEU A 185 16.36 6.95 -13.26
N GLY A 186 16.37 5.84 -13.96
CA GLY A 186 17.44 4.86 -13.92
C GLY A 186 17.44 4.02 -12.64
N THR A 187 18.39 3.11 -12.58
CA THR A 187 18.54 2.20 -11.44
C THR A 187 19.19 2.91 -10.26
N ILE A 188 18.53 2.88 -9.12
CA ILE A 188 19.07 3.36 -7.85
C ILE A 188 19.55 2.16 -7.06
N ASN A 189 20.85 2.11 -6.78
CA ASN A 189 21.45 1.07 -5.94
C ASN A 189 21.50 1.54 -4.48
N PRO A 190 21.36 0.63 -3.51
CA PRO A 190 21.56 0.96 -2.11
C PRO A 190 23.03 1.38 -1.88
N PRO A 191 23.29 2.26 -0.89
CA PRO A 191 24.65 2.61 -0.55
C PRO A 191 25.42 1.37 -0.10
N SER A 192 26.66 1.23 -0.57
CA SER A 192 27.52 0.11 -0.21
C SER A 192 28.01 0.23 1.22
N VAL A 193 27.93 -0.83 1.99
CA VAL A 193 28.52 -0.91 3.33
C VAL A 193 30.01 -1.18 3.20
N PHE A 194 30.83 -0.41 3.94
CA PHE A 194 32.29 -0.60 3.93
C PHE A 194 32.66 -2.02 4.39
N GLY A 195 33.41 -2.72 3.56
CA GLY A 195 33.79 -4.12 3.81
C GLY A 195 32.93 -5.18 3.12
N GLU A 196 31.73 -4.78 2.63
CA GLU A 196 30.81 -5.69 1.92
C GLU A 196 30.70 -5.36 0.42
N ALA A 197 31.22 -4.19 0.01
CA ALA A 197 31.14 -3.73 -1.37
C ALA A 197 32.04 -4.53 -2.31
N ILE A 198 31.45 -5.04 -3.39
CA ILE A 198 32.19 -5.73 -4.46
C ILE A 198 32.54 -4.71 -5.54
N PHE A 199 33.79 -4.63 -5.92
CA PHE A 199 34.29 -3.72 -6.96
C PHE A 199 33.52 -3.96 -8.28
N ALA A 200 33.11 -2.91 -8.94
CA ALA A 200 32.29 -2.91 -10.16
C ALA A 200 30.80 -3.32 -10.03
N THR A 201 30.34 -3.67 -8.83
CA THR A 201 28.93 -4.04 -8.62
C THR A 201 28.22 -3.04 -7.71
N ASN A 202 28.96 -2.34 -6.85
CA ASN A 202 28.43 -1.42 -5.87
C ASN A 202 28.84 0.03 -6.16
N VAL A 203 27.99 0.97 -5.81
CA VAL A 203 28.28 2.40 -5.94
C VAL A 203 29.04 2.88 -4.69
N PHE A 204 30.20 3.49 -4.90
CA PHE A 204 30.99 4.10 -3.85
C PHE A 204 30.75 5.61 -3.82
N GLY A 205 30.22 6.08 -2.72
CA GLY A 205 30.00 7.51 -2.44
C GLY A 205 28.68 8.03 -2.99
N GLY A 206 27.91 8.56 -2.11
CA GLY A 206 26.73 9.39 -2.35
C GLY A 206 27.02 10.81 -1.93
#